data_18c884f4a00a84c500582d93e28fb23b
#
_entry.id   18c884f4a00a84c500582d93e28fb23b
#
_cell.length_a   1.000
_cell.length_b   1.000
_cell.length_c   1.000
_cell.angle_alpha   90.00
_cell.angle_beta   90.00
_cell.angle_gamma   90.00
#
_symmetry.space_group_name_H-M   'P 1'
#
loop_
_entity.id
_entity.type
_entity.pdbx_description
1 polymer ?
#
loop_
_entity_poly.entity_id
_entity_poly.type
_entity_poly.pdbx_seq_one_letter_code
_entity_poly.pdbx_strand_id
1 'polypeptide(L)'
;MKKPLSHYELFLCLEESILKAHSLDEYGINSFQRQHIKHRAFFLMKFDVLLDLYRKSNNSKADHLHGKNAAIVMCCEKLRISPIEAKKFSLDDIITTLHTDINNLNLASEVMDDIRNPYQSDIPEMEYSQHQLGSFIDAEWDPELRYRLTSRASY
;
A
#
# COMPACT_ATOMS: atom_id res chain seq x y z
N MET A 1 -20.29 5.46 12.94
CA MET A 1 -18.94 5.80 12.46
C MET A 1 -18.34 4.60 11.76
N LYS A 2 -17.91 4.80 10.54
CA LYS A 2 -17.25 3.74 9.79
C LYS A 2 -15.82 3.57 10.31
N LYS A 3 -15.53 2.39 10.82
CA LYS A 3 -14.18 2.07 11.29
C LYS A 3 -13.30 1.72 10.10
N PRO A 4 -12.12 2.32 9.94
CA PRO A 4 -11.23 1.94 8.86
C PRO A 4 -10.79 0.48 9.01
N LEU A 5 -10.38 -0.14 7.90
CA LEU A 5 -9.84 -1.49 7.90
C LEU A 5 -8.66 -1.58 8.87
N SER A 6 -8.55 -2.69 9.57
CA SER A 6 -7.33 -3.00 10.31
C SER A 6 -6.16 -3.19 9.33
N HIS A 7 -4.96 -3.06 9.81
CA HIS A 7 -3.77 -3.27 8.97
C HIS A 7 -3.73 -4.68 8.39
N TYR A 8 -4.20 -5.66 9.15
CA TYR A 8 -4.28 -7.04 8.69
C TYR A 8 -5.30 -7.21 7.55
N GLU A 9 -6.50 -6.65 7.72
CA GLU A 9 -7.53 -6.68 6.68
C GLU A 9 -7.05 -5.96 5.40
N LEU A 10 -6.39 -4.83 5.56
CA LEU A 10 -5.79 -4.09 4.44
C LEU A 10 -4.73 -4.93 3.73
N PHE A 11 -3.87 -5.61 4.49
CA PHE A 11 -2.84 -6.49 3.96
C PHE A 11 -3.45 -7.61 3.10
N LEU A 12 -4.50 -8.27 3.61
CA LEU A 12 -5.20 -9.32 2.85
C LEU A 12 -5.83 -8.79 1.57
N CYS A 13 -6.45 -7.62 1.63
CA CYS A 13 -7.04 -7.00 0.46
C CYS A 13 -5.98 -6.63 -0.60
N LEU A 14 -4.80 -6.20 -0.16
CA LEU A 14 -3.70 -5.91 -1.07
C LEU A 14 -3.15 -7.17 -1.73
N GLU A 15 -3.02 -8.28 -0.99
CA GLU A 15 -2.65 -9.57 -1.59
C GLU A 15 -3.62 -9.96 -2.72
N GLU A 16 -4.91 -9.84 -2.45
CA GLU A 16 -5.95 -10.14 -3.44
C GLU A 16 -5.86 -9.21 -4.65
N SER A 17 -5.65 -7.93 -4.43
CA SER A 17 -5.50 -6.95 -5.52
C SER A 17 -4.29 -7.23 -6.40
N ILE A 18 -3.18 -7.66 -5.80
CA ILE A 18 -1.96 -8.03 -6.52
C ILE A 18 -2.23 -9.27 -7.39
N LEU A 19 -2.86 -10.30 -6.82
CA LEU A 19 -3.21 -11.50 -7.58
C LEU A 19 -4.08 -11.16 -8.80
N LYS A 20 -5.09 -10.34 -8.61
CA LYS A 20 -5.97 -9.89 -9.70
C LYS A 20 -5.24 -9.08 -10.75
N ALA A 21 -4.41 -8.14 -10.33
CA ALA A 21 -3.69 -7.25 -11.24
C ALA A 21 -2.74 -8.01 -12.15
N HIS A 22 -2.16 -9.11 -11.66
CA HIS A 22 -1.22 -9.94 -12.40
C HIS A 22 -1.86 -11.20 -12.98
N SER A 23 -3.19 -11.34 -12.90
CA SER A 23 -3.94 -12.50 -13.40
C SER A 23 -3.43 -13.82 -12.84
N LEU A 24 -3.09 -13.83 -11.55
CA LEU A 24 -2.60 -15.00 -10.84
C LEU A 24 -3.73 -15.67 -10.06
N ASP A 25 -3.74 -17.00 -10.10
CA ASP A 25 -4.65 -17.80 -9.29
C ASP A 25 -3.99 -18.18 -7.97
N GLU A 26 -4.65 -17.90 -6.86
CA GLU A 26 -4.19 -18.22 -5.51
C GLU A 26 -3.77 -19.69 -5.36
N TYR A 27 -4.49 -20.57 -6.01
CA TYR A 27 -4.22 -22.01 -5.93
C TYR A 27 -3.15 -22.50 -6.92
N GLY A 28 -2.81 -21.66 -7.90
CA GLY A 28 -1.84 -22.01 -8.95
C GLY A 28 -0.43 -21.50 -8.68
N ILE A 29 -0.22 -20.70 -7.64
CA ILE A 29 1.10 -20.14 -7.31
C ILE A 29 1.88 -21.05 -6.38
N ASN A 30 3.21 -21.10 -6.55
CA ASN A 30 4.09 -21.84 -5.65
C ASN A 30 4.41 -21.02 -4.38
N SER A 31 5.08 -21.64 -3.42
CA SER A 31 5.41 -20.99 -2.14
C SER A 31 6.33 -19.79 -2.30
N PHE A 32 7.23 -19.81 -3.27
CA PHE A 32 8.14 -18.71 -3.57
C PHE A 32 7.39 -17.49 -4.11
N GLN A 33 6.49 -17.71 -5.07
CA GLN A 33 5.62 -16.65 -5.58
C GLN A 33 4.72 -16.09 -4.49
N ARG A 34 4.19 -16.93 -3.63
CA ARG A 34 3.34 -16.52 -2.50
C ARG A 34 4.10 -15.59 -1.56
N GLN A 35 5.35 -15.89 -1.24
CA GLN A 35 6.19 -15.01 -0.42
C GLN A 35 6.40 -13.66 -1.07
N HIS A 36 6.68 -13.62 -2.36
CA HIS A 36 6.85 -12.37 -3.09
C HIS A 36 5.59 -11.51 -3.08
N ILE A 37 4.43 -12.13 -3.23
CA ILE A 37 3.16 -11.43 -3.15
C ILE A 37 2.95 -10.84 -1.76
N LYS A 38 3.27 -11.58 -0.71
CA LYS A 38 3.20 -11.08 0.67
C LYS A 38 4.11 -9.89 0.91
N HIS A 39 5.34 -9.93 0.40
CA HIS A 39 6.27 -8.80 0.51
C HIS A 39 5.75 -7.58 -0.22
N ARG A 40 5.23 -7.79 -1.41
CA ARG A 40 4.67 -6.72 -2.23
C ARG A 40 3.46 -6.11 -1.55
N ALA A 41 2.57 -6.92 -0.99
CA ALA A 41 1.42 -6.47 -0.22
C ALA A 41 1.84 -5.69 1.04
N PHE A 42 2.84 -6.16 1.74
CA PHE A 42 3.39 -5.49 2.91
C PHE A 42 3.97 -4.12 2.55
N PHE A 43 4.70 -4.04 1.45
CA PHE A 43 5.25 -2.78 0.95
C PHE A 43 4.14 -1.78 0.60
N LEU A 44 3.11 -2.22 -0.11
CA LEU A 44 1.96 -1.39 -0.45
C LEU A 44 1.17 -0.97 0.79
N MET A 45 1.10 -1.83 1.81
CA MET A 45 0.49 -1.48 3.08
C MET A 45 1.29 -0.38 3.78
N LYS A 46 2.61 -0.46 3.80
CA LYS A 46 3.46 0.61 4.33
C LYS A 46 3.23 1.91 3.58
N PHE A 47 3.10 1.84 2.27
CA PHE A 47 2.78 2.99 1.44
C PHE A 47 1.44 3.61 1.85
N ASP A 48 0.41 2.81 2.00
CA ASP A 48 -0.91 3.28 2.44
C ASP A 48 -0.86 3.92 3.82
N VAL A 49 -0.12 3.32 4.76
CA VAL A 49 0.08 3.87 6.11
C VAL A 49 0.84 5.20 6.04
N LEU A 50 1.85 5.30 5.20
CA LEU A 50 2.58 6.54 4.98
C LEU A 50 1.65 7.67 4.54
N LEU A 51 0.75 7.38 3.60
CA LEU A 51 -0.24 8.36 3.13
C LEU A 51 -1.22 8.76 4.23
N ASP A 52 -1.66 7.80 5.04
CA ASP A 52 -2.57 8.06 6.15
C ASP A 52 -1.92 8.95 7.21
N LEU A 53 -0.66 8.69 7.55
CA LEU A 53 0.11 9.54 8.45
C LEU A 53 0.30 10.95 7.89
N TYR A 54 0.56 11.06 6.60
CA TYR A 54 0.68 12.35 5.93
C TYR A 54 -0.63 13.15 6.01
N ARG A 55 -1.76 12.50 5.75
CA ARG A 55 -3.07 13.12 5.88
C ARG A 55 -3.31 13.63 7.30
N LYS A 56 -3.02 12.81 8.30
CA LYS A 56 -3.21 13.15 9.71
C LYS A 56 -2.30 14.30 10.17
N SER A 57 -1.06 14.33 9.71
CA SER A 57 -0.13 15.40 10.08
C SER A 57 -0.47 16.75 9.42
N ASN A 58 -1.14 16.74 8.28
CA ASN A 58 -1.60 17.94 7.60
C ASN A 58 -3.02 18.35 7.99
N ASN A 59 -3.60 17.64 8.91
CA ASN A 59 -4.72 17.98 9.76
C ASN A 59 -5.96 18.58 9.05
N SER A 60 -6.58 19.52 9.55
CA SER A 60 -7.88 20.15 9.36
C SER A 60 -8.37 20.37 7.93
N LYS A 61 -7.58 20.10 6.90
CA LYS A 61 -7.93 20.32 5.49
C LYS A 61 -7.75 19.06 4.66
N ALA A 62 -7.94 17.94 5.29
CA ALA A 62 -7.66 16.62 4.73
C ALA A 62 -8.51 16.26 3.50
N ASP A 63 -9.61 16.96 3.25
CA ASP A 63 -10.48 16.66 2.12
C ASP A 63 -9.75 16.72 0.77
N HIS A 64 -8.82 17.66 0.61
CA HIS A 64 -8.04 17.75 -0.63
C HIS A 64 -6.94 16.66 -0.73
N LEU A 65 -6.61 16.00 0.37
CA LEU A 65 -5.64 14.90 0.42
C LEU A 65 -6.29 13.52 0.31
N HIS A 66 -7.59 13.48 0.00
CA HIS A 66 -8.33 12.25 -0.13
C HIS A 66 -7.85 11.41 -1.32
N GLY A 67 -7.91 10.10 -1.18
CA GLY A 67 -7.53 9.18 -2.23
C GLY A 67 -6.06 9.32 -2.66
N LYS A 68 -5.83 9.33 -3.95
CA LYS A 68 -4.49 9.44 -4.55
C LYS A 68 -3.83 10.81 -4.33
N ASN A 69 -4.59 11.82 -3.94
CA ASN A 69 -4.08 13.19 -3.83
C ASN A 69 -2.95 13.33 -2.82
N ALA A 70 -2.99 12.59 -1.71
CA ALA A 70 -1.90 12.61 -0.74
C ALA A 70 -0.57 12.20 -1.38
N ALA A 71 -0.57 11.13 -2.16
CA ALA A 71 0.61 10.66 -2.87
C ALA A 71 1.11 11.69 -3.89
N ILE A 72 0.19 12.30 -4.62
CA ILE A 72 0.50 13.34 -5.61
C ILE A 72 1.18 14.53 -4.93
N VAL A 73 0.63 15.03 -3.82
CA VAL A 73 1.19 16.16 -3.10
C VAL A 73 2.57 15.82 -2.53
N MET A 74 2.75 14.63 -1.97
CA MET A 74 4.05 14.18 -1.48
C MET A 74 5.10 14.15 -2.60
N CYS A 75 4.74 13.66 -3.78
CA CYS A 75 5.62 13.68 -4.95
C CYS A 75 5.96 15.09 -5.40
N CYS A 76 4.97 16.00 -5.40
CA CYS A 76 5.20 17.40 -5.72
C CYS A 76 6.22 18.05 -4.79
N GLU A 77 6.08 17.83 -3.49
CA GLU A 77 7.00 18.37 -2.49
C GLU A 77 8.41 17.82 -2.66
N LYS A 78 8.51 16.52 -2.90
CA LYS A 78 9.81 15.84 -3.03
C LYS A 78 10.55 16.23 -4.31
N LEU A 79 9.86 16.27 -5.42
CA LEU A 79 10.44 16.54 -6.74
C LEU A 79 10.39 18.01 -7.12
N ARG A 80 9.68 18.83 -6.36
CA ARG A 80 9.44 20.26 -6.66
C ARG A 80 8.83 20.46 -8.05
N ILE A 81 7.80 19.70 -8.32
CA ILE A 81 7.03 19.76 -9.58
C ILE A 81 5.59 20.20 -9.27
N SER A 82 4.87 20.56 -10.32
CA SER A 82 3.47 20.96 -10.19
C SER A 82 2.56 19.75 -9.99
N PRO A 83 1.39 19.92 -9.33
CA PRO A 83 0.39 18.87 -9.24
C PRO A 83 -0.08 18.35 -10.60
N ILE A 84 -0.09 19.19 -11.61
CA ILE A 84 -0.48 18.81 -12.98
C ILE A 84 0.48 17.75 -13.54
N GLU A 85 1.76 17.92 -13.28
CA GLU A 85 2.78 16.93 -13.68
C GLU A 85 2.66 15.65 -12.87
N ALA A 86 2.53 15.77 -11.55
CA ALA A 86 2.44 14.60 -10.67
C ALA A 86 1.17 13.78 -10.87
N LYS A 87 0.08 14.39 -11.31
CA LYS A 87 -1.17 13.66 -11.63
C LYS A 87 -1.02 12.66 -12.77
N LYS A 88 -0.01 12.82 -13.60
CA LYS A 88 0.28 11.89 -14.70
C LYS A 88 1.06 10.66 -14.23
N PHE A 89 1.52 10.63 -13.00
CA PHE A 89 2.31 9.52 -12.47
C PHE A 89 1.47 8.25 -12.36
N SER A 90 2.04 7.15 -12.82
CA SER A 90 1.56 5.81 -12.52
C SER A 90 1.85 5.47 -11.05
N LEU A 91 1.27 4.37 -10.58
CA LEU A 91 1.60 3.84 -9.25
C LEU A 91 3.12 3.57 -9.15
N ASP A 92 3.72 3.02 -10.19
CA ASP A 92 5.15 2.73 -10.21
C ASP A 92 6.00 4.01 -10.09
N ASP A 93 5.61 5.08 -10.76
CA ASP A 93 6.27 6.38 -10.67
C ASP A 93 6.20 6.94 -9.24
N ILE A 94 5.04 6.85 -8.63
CA ILE A 94 4.81 7.32 -7.25
C ILE A 94 5.66 6.51 -6.27
N ILE A 95 5.65 5.20 -6.38
CA ILE A 95 6.42 4.32 -5.48
C ILE A 95 7.91 4.54 -5.68
N THR A 96 8.38 4.69 -6.90
CA THR A 96 9.77 5.00 -7.18
C THR A 96 10.20 6.30 -6.52
N THR A 97 9.35 7.32 -6.60
CA THR A 97 9.60 8.63 -5.99
C THR A 97 9.64 8.55 -4.46
N LEU A 98 8.73 7.81 -3.86
CA LEU A 98 8.56 7.73 -2.41
C LEU A 98 9.23 6.50 -1.78
N HIS A 99 9.99 5.75 -2.54
CA HIS A 99 10.54 4.45 -2.13
C HIS A 99 11.32 4.53 -0.81
N THR A 100 12.19 5.51 -0.67
CA THR A 100 12.98 5.71 0.55
C THR A 100 12.09 6.01 1.75
N ASP A 101 11.09 6.86 1.58
CA ASP A 101 10.16 7.22 2.64
C ASP A 101 9.34 6.00 3.08
N ILE A 102 8.93 5.17 2.13
CA ILE A 102 8.19 3.94 2.43
C ILE A 102 9.07 2.95 3.20
N ASN A 103 10.30 2.72 2.73
CA ASN A 103 11.23 1.79 3.37
C ASN A 103 11.62 2.22 4.78
N ASN A 104 11.76 3.52 5.00
CA ASN A 104 12.15 4.06 6.30
C ASN A 104 10.98 4.14 7.29
N LEU A 105 9.76 3.85 6.85
CA LEU A 105 8.62 3.83 7.74
C LEU A 105 8.69 2.65 8.69
N ASN A 106 8.76 2.94 9.99
CA ASN A 106 8.70 1.91 11.03
C ASN A 106 7.26 1.77 11.50
N LEU A 107 6.69 0.59 11.25
CA LEU A 107 5.38 0.26 11.78
C LEU A 107 5.48 -0.05 13.27
N ALA A 108 4.46 0.33 14.04
CA ALA A 108 4.38 -0.03 15.44
C ALA A 108 4.45 -1.55 15.62
N SER A 109 5.06 -2.00 16.70
CA SER A 109 5.20 -3.44 16.98
C SER A 109 3.87 -4.18 16.98
N GLU A 110 2.82 -3.54 17.49
CA GLU A 110 1.46 -4.09 17.48
C GLU A 110 0.96 -4.40 16.08
N VAL A 111 1.24 -3.53 15.12
CA VAL A 111 0.87 -3.74 13.71
C VAL A 111 1.67 -4.89 13.11
N MET A 112 2.96 -4.96 13.42
CA MET A 112 3.81 -6.04 12.96
C MET A 112 3.36 -7.40 13.52
N ASP A 113 2.96 -7.43 14.79
CA ASP A 113 2.46 -8.64 15.42
C ASP A 113 1.14 -9.11 14.79
N ASP A 114 0.24 -8.19 14.50
CA ASP A 114 -1.02 -8.49 13.82
C ASP A 114 -0.81 -9.13 12.45
N ILE A 115 0.21 -8.69 11.73
CA ILE A 115 0.53 -9.20 10.40
C ILE A 115 1.29 -10.52 10.47
N ARG A 116 2.20 -10.66 11.43
CA ARG A 116 3.03 -11.88 11.60
C ARG A 116 2.26 -13.04 12.19
N ASN A 117 1.37 -12.77 13.13
CA ASN A 117 0.70 -13.77 13.96
C ASN A 117 -0.08 -14.83 13.16
N PRO A 118 -0.83 -14.50 12.10
CA PRO A 118 -1.55 -15.51 11.35
C PRO A 118 -0.67 -16.39 10.48
N TYR A 119 0.54 -15.94 10.16
CA TYR A 119 1.42 -16.63 9.21
C TYR A 119 2.65 -17.24 9.84
N GLN A 120 2.93 -16.96 11.09
CA GLN A 120 4.07 -17.43 11.92
C GLN A 120 5.44 -17.48 11.24
N SER A 121 5.48 -17.26 9.98
CA SER A 121 6.67 -17.26 9.17
C SER A 121 6.72 -15.97 8.42
N ASP A 122 7.57 -15.12 8.90
CA ASP A 122 8.43 -14.49 7.98
C ASP A 122 7.79 -13.73 6.85
N ILE A 123 7.29 -12.54 7.20
CA ILE A 123 7.55 -11.48 6.28
C ILE A 123 9.01 -11.15 6.57
N PRO A 124 9.97 -11.68 5.82
CA PRO A 124 11.37 -11.41 6.13
C PRO A 124 11.61 -9.93 6.00
N GLU A 125 12.52 -9.42 6.81
CA GLU A 125 13.12 -8.10 6.62
C GLU A 125 13.92 -8.07 5.32
N MET A 126 13.37 -8.64 4.26
CA MET A 126 14.04 -8.66 2.97
C MET A 126 13.71 -7.41 2.21
N GLU A 127 14.73 -6.85 1.60
CA GLU A 127 14.54 -5.84 0.60
C GLU A 127 13.52 -6.33 -0.41
N TYR A 128 12.50 -5.52 -0.63
CA TYR A 128 11.50 -5.81 -1.61
C TYR A 128 12.17 -6.03 -2.98
N SER A 129 12.02 -7.24 -3.50
CA SER A 129 12.49 -7.56 -4.83
C SER A 129 11.36 -7.38 -5.84
N GLN A 130 11.46 -6.36 -6.67
CA GLN A 130 10.52 -6.12 -7.76
C GLN A 130 10.63 -7.16 -8.87
N HIS A 131 11.69 -7.98 -8.86
CA HIS A 131 12.13 -8.74 -10.03
C HIS A 131 11.17 -9.81 -10.50
N GLN A 132 10.27 -10.31 -9.65
CA GLN A 132 9.39 -11.40 -10.02
C GLN A 132 8.07 -10.98 -10.67
N LEU A 133 7.53 -9.86 -10.23
CA LEU A 133 6.27 -9.34 -10.75
C LEU A 133 6.46 -8.07 -11.60
N GLY A 134 7.70 -7.58 -11.68
CA GLY A 134 8.02 -6.37 -12.42
C GLY A 134 7.53 -5.10 -11.74
N SER A 135 7.38 -4.05 -12.53
CA SER A 135 6.92 -2.75 -12.06
C SER A 135 5.52 -2.83 -11.46
N PHE A 136 5.21 -1.90 -10.56
CA PHE A 136 3.86 -1.82 -9.98
C PHE A 136 2.83 -1.44 -11.03
N ILE A 137 1.71 -2.15 -11.02
CA ILE A 137 0.57 -1.88 -11.90
C ILE A 137 -0.46 -1.09 -11.11
N ASP A 138 -1.08 -0.10 -11.71
CA ASP A 138 -2.07 0.77 -11.05
C ASP A 138 -3.19 -0.02 -10.36
N ALA A 139 -3.60 -1.15 -10.94
CA ALA A 139 -4.64 -2.00 -10.38
C ALA A 139 -4.26 -2.70 -9.06
N GLU A 140 -2.98 -2.72 -8.69
CA GLU A 140 -2.53 -3.34 -7.43
C GLU A 140 -2.95 -2.55 -6.19
N TRP A 141 -3.21 -1.26 -6.34
CA TRP A 141 -3.55 -0.39 -5.23
C TRP A 141 -4.74 0.49 -5.56
N ASP A 142 -5.76 0.43 -4.71
CA ASP A 142 -6.90 1.32 -4.74
C ASP A 142 -6.72 2.36 -3.63
N PRO A 143 -6.57 3.65 -3.96
CA PRO A 143 -6.35 4.69 -2.94
C PRO A 143 -7.50 4.85 -1.95
N GLU A 144 -8.68 4.32 -2.28
CA GLU A 144 -9.87 4.36 -1.42
C GLU A 144 -10.09 3.06 -0.65
N LEU A 145 -9.23 2.06 -0.82
CA LEU A 145 -9.44 0.71 -0.30
C LEU A 145 -9.71 0.70 1.20
N ARG A 146 -8.91 1.43 1.96
CA ARG A 146 -9.02 1.52 3.42
C ARG A 146 -10.41 1.96 3.89
N TYR A 147 -11.04 2.88 3.17
CA TYR A 147 -12.31 3.48 3.55
C TYR A 147 -13.50 2.83 2.85
N ARG A 148 -13.32 2.36 1.63
CA ARG A 148 -14.41 1.80 0.81
C ARG A 148 -14.92 0.48 1.37
N LEU A 149 -14.04 -0.38 1.86
CA LEU A 149 -14.43 -1.70 2.35
C LEU A 149 -15.12 -1.66 3.71
N THR A 150 -14.88 -0.64 4.53
CA THR A 150 -15.57 -0.49 5.81
C THR A 150 -17.07 -0.26 5.64
N SER A 151 -17.52 0.25 4.49
CA SER A 151 -18.93 0.45 4.22
C SER A 151 -19.67 -0.84 3.85
N ARG A 152 -18.96 -1.89 3.47
CA ARG A 152 -19.54 -3.18 3.11
C ARG A 152 -19.64 -4.14 4.29
N ALA A 153 -18.82 -3.96 5.31
CA ALA A 153 -18.84 -4.78 6.51
C ALA A 153 -19.95 -4.42 7.50
N SER A 154 -20.80 -3.45 7.16
CA SER A 154 -21.90 -2.97 7.99
C SER A 154 -23.25 -3.68 7.72
N TYR A 155 -23.24 -4.75 6.96
CA TYR A 155 -24.43 -5.53 6.63
C TYR A 155 -24.46 -6.85 7.37
#